data_e709b36f53100b925f223b1af131e722
#
_entry.id   e709b36f53100b925f223b1af131e722
#
_cell.length_a   1.000
_cell.length_b   1.000
_cell.length_c   1.000
_cell.angle_alpha   90.00
_cell.angle_beta   90.00
_cell.angle_gamma   90.00
#
_symmetry.space_group_name_H-M   'P 1'
#
loop_
_entity.id
_entity.type
_entity.pdbx_description
1 polymer ?
#
loop_
_entity_poly.entity_id
_entity_poly.type
_entity_poly.pdbx_seq_one_letter_code
_entity_poly.pdbx_strand_id
1 'polypeptide(L)'
;RSGEPNWPSVSAHQTAPAWSKSVQWRKANILQPETYKSDLDGANAVVHSMGILLEADYKGVLTGKESPIAGLRRAFSATKAGGNTNPMDRKPGQAIEPGEKDGQITYELMNRDSAIALAREANDSGVKAFCYISAAAGAPILPGRYINTKREAESTVSSAFPRMRNVFIRPGFLYDSSRAFTMPMAAVTYGGFLANSLTGGNLTWLMGAGGSKPLKADLVAEAVVESLSDDTVKGPVEVKEIEELANRAWRRNML
;
A
#
# COMPACT_ATOMS: atom_id res chain seq x y z
N ARG A 1 -13.10 -1.57 7.73
CA ARG A 1 -14.44 -1.15 8.21
C ARG A 1 -15.53 -2.20 8.02
N SER A 2 -15.45 -3.03 7.00
CA SER A 2 -16.38 -4.17 6.79
C SER A 2 -15.63 -5.44 7.16
N GLY A 3 -16.23 -6.40 7.82
CA GLY A 3 -15.66 -7.72 7.95
C GLY A 3 -15.41 -8.35 6.57
N GLU A 4 -16.15 -9.38 6.21
CA GLU A 4 -16.06 -10.00 4.88
C GLU A 4 -16.33 -9.00 3.73
N PRO A 5 -15.56 -9.04 2.63
CA PRO A 5 -15.78 -8.19 1.46
C PRO A 5 -17.15 -8.44 0.80
N ASN A 6 -17.69 -7.39 0.20
CA ASN A 6 -18.82 -7.54 -0.73
C ASN A 6 -18.31 -8.09 -2.06
N TRP A 7 -18.28 -9.40 -2.20
CA TRP A 7 -17.70 -10.12 -3.35
C TRP A 7 -18.23 -9.63 -4.70
N PRO A 8 -19.54 -9.36 -4.90
CA PRO A 8 -20.05 -8.80 -6.15
C PRO A 8 -19.38 -7.50 -6.59
N SER A 9 -18.85 -6.72 -5.63
CA SER A 9 -18.24 -5.41 -5.93
C SER A 9 -16.70 -5.47 -6.03
N VAL A 10 -16.06 -6.55 -5.58
CA VAL A 10 -14.59 -6.64 -5.51
C VAL A 10 -13.98 -7.83 -6.24
N SER A 11 -14.80 -8.81 -6.64
CA SER A 11 -14.35 -9.99 -7.38
C SER A 11 -14.77 -9.91 -8.85
N ALA A 12 -13.87 -10.25 -9.76
CA ALA A 12 -14.15 -10.34 -11.19
C ALA A 12 -15.27 -11.35 -11.51
N HIS A 13 -15.40 -12.38 -10.69
CA HIS A 13 -16.42 -13.44 -10.85
C HIS A 13 -17.67 -13.19 -10.01
N GLN A 14 -17.76 -12.04 -9.34
CA GLN A 14 -18.88 -11.65 -8.46
C GLN A 14 -19.19 -12.64 -7.31
N THR A 15 -18.35 -13.62 -7.11
CA THR A 15 -18.48 -14.68 -6.09
C THR A 15 -17.27 -14.73 -5.19
N ALA A 16 -17.44 -15.26 -3.98
CA ALA A 16 -16.35 -15.50 -3.05
C ALA A 16 -15.38 -16.54 -3.62
N PRO A 17 -14.07 -16.25 -3.70
CA PRO A 17 -13.08 -17.25 -4.09
C PRO A 17 -12.98 -18.36 -3.03
N ALA A 18 -12.57 -19.56 -3.46
CA ALA A 18 -12.51 -20.73 -2.56
C ALA A 18 -11.64 -20.49 -1.32
N TRP A 19 -10.52 -19.77 -1.47
CA TRP A 19 -9.60 -19.45 -0.39
C TRP A 19 -10.22 -18.54 0.70
N SER A 20 -11.28 -17.78 0.38
CA SER A 20 -11.91 -16.86 1.32
C SER A 20 -12.46 -17.54 2.57
N LYS A 21 -12.81 -18.84 2.46
CA LYS A 21 -13.29 -19.68 3.56
C LYS A 21 -12.21 -20.00 4.59
N SER A 22 -10.94 -19.90 4.21
CA SER A 22 -9.79 -20.11 5.09
C SER A 22 -9.34 -18.83 5.81
N VAL A 23 -10.02 -17.70 5.58
CA VAL A 23 -9.69 -16.41 6.16
C VAL A 23 -10.68 -16.06 7.25
N GLN A 24 -10.18 -15.61 8.39
CA GLN A 24 -10.99 -15.01 9.44
C GLN A 24 -11.19 -13.52 9.16
N TRP A 25 -12.38 -13.16 8.74
CA TRP A 25 -12.73 -11.79 8.44
C TRP A 25 -13.10 -11.02 9.71
N ARG A 26 -12.37 -9.94 10.01
CA ARG A 26 -12.60 -9.10 11.18
C ARG A 26 -13.00 -7.68 10.76
N LYS A 27 -13.91 -7.09 11.52
CA LYS A 27 -14.26 -5.67 11.36
C LYS A 27 -13.36 -4.86 12.28
N ALA A 28 -12.48 -4.07 11.67
CA ALA A 28 -11.53 -3.24 12.39
C ALA A 28 -11.41 -1.84 11.76
N ASN A 29 -10.92 -0.89 12.54
CA ASN A 29 -10.56 0.45 12.08
C ASN A 29 -9.07 0.65 12.32
N ILE A 30 -8.29 0.78 11.26
CA ILE A 30 -6.82 0.93 11.34
C ILE A 30 -6.39 2.14 12.17
N LEU A 31 -7.25 3.14 12.31
CA LEU A 31 -6.99 4.34 13.11
C LEU A 31 -7.32 4.14 14.60
N GLN A 32 -7.88 2.99 14.98
CA GLN A 32 -8.29 2.65 16.35
C GLN A 32 -7.69 1.31 16.75
N PRO A 33 -6.47 1.30 17.32
CA PRO A 33 -5.73 0.08 17.66
C PRO A 33 -6.52 -0.91 18.51
N GLU A 34 -7.37 -0.45 19.41
CA GLU A 34 -8.21 -1.29 20.25
C GLU A 34 -9.17 -2.21 19.48
N THR A 35 -9.45 -1.85 18.20
CA THR A 35 -10.35 -2.66 17.35
C THR A 35 -9.67 -3.85 16.69
N TYR A 36 -8.33 -3.92 16.71
CA TYR A 36 -7.56 -5.00 16.06
C TYR A 36 -6.39 -5.55 16.89
N LYS A 37 -6.05 -4.92 18.00
CA LYS A 37 -4.89 -5.31 18.82
C LYS A 37 -4.95 -6.79 19.22
N SER A 38 -6.10 -7.30 19.63
CA SER A 38 -6.27 -8.70 20.00
C SER A 38 -6.06 -9.68 18.83
N ASP A 39 -6.22 -9.22 17.58
CA ASP A 39 -6.00 -10.04 16.40
C ASP A 39 -4.50 -10.21 16.09
N LEU A 40 -3.62 -9.44 16.75
CA LEU A 40 -2.17 -9.55 16.62
C LEU A 40 -1.56 -10.61 17.55
N ASP A 41 -2.29 -11.05 18.57
CA ASP A 41 -1.82 -12.02 19.52
C ASP A 41 -1.56 -13.37 18.84
N GLY A 42 -0.31 -13.84 18.90
CA GLY A 42 0.12 -15.07 18.25
C GLY A 42 0.32 -14.97 16.74
N ALA A 43 0.15 -13.79 16.15
CA ALA A 43 0.45 -13.58 14.74
C ALA A 43 1.98 -13.66 14.48
N ASN A 44 2.38 -14.41 13.45
CA ASN A 44 3.78 -14.51 13.06
C ASN A 44 4.22 -13.30 12.22
N ALA A 45 3.33 -12.78 11.39
CA ALA A 45 3.59 -11.66 10.52
C ALA A 45 2.35 -10.77 10.34
N VAL A 46 2.58 -9.50 10.07
CA VAL A 46 1.54 -8.51 9.76
C VAL A 46 1.83 -7.89 8.41
N VAL A 47 0.80 -7.77 7.56
CA VAL A 47 0.89 -7.08 6.26
C VAL A 47 0.01 -5.84 6.28
N HIS A 48 0.62 -4.67 6.12
CA HIS A 48 -0.08 -3.42 5.93
C HIS A 48 -0.19 -3.08 4.44
N SER A 49 -1.37 -3.27 3.88
CA SER A 49 -1.66 -2.99 2.46
C SER A 49 -2.55 -1.76 2.26
N MET A 50 -2.87 -1.05 3.34
CA MET A 50 -3.69 0.16 3.25
C MET A 50 -2.86 1.35 2.77
N GLY A 51 -3.55 2.26 2.12
CA GLY A 51 -3.00 3.52 1.66
C GLY A 51 -4.00 4.22 0.75
N ILE A 52 -3.73 5.48 0.48
CA ILE A 52 -4.52 6.27 -0.48
C ILE A 52 -3.60 6.81 -1.57
N LEU A 53 -4.13 6.84 -2.78
CA LEU A 53 -3.45 7.44 -3.94
C LEU A 53 -3.85 8.91 -4.11
N LEU A 54 -5.08 9.25 -3.72
CA LEU A 54 -5.66 10.59 -3.82
C LEU A 54 -6.33 10.97 -2.50
N GLU A 55 -6.14 12.20 -2.05
CA GLU A 55 -6.72 12.74 -0.81
C GLU A 55 -8.18 13.22 -0.98
N ALA A 56 -8.75 13.11 -2.17
CA ALA A 56 -10.13 13.50 -2.44
C ALA A 56 -11.03 12.30 -2.72
N ASP A 57 -12.32 12.46 -2.41
CA ASP A 57 -13.34 11.49 -2.82
C ASP A 57 -13.55 11.57 -4.34
N TYR A 58 -12.91 10.66 -5.06
CA TYR A 58 -13.02 10.53 -6.51
C TYR A 58 -14.35 9.91 -6.97
N LYS A 59 -15.24 9.52 -6.04
CA LYS A 59 -16.53 8.93 -6.38
C LYS A 59 -17.41 9.89 -7.18
N GLY A 60 -17.32 11.19 -6.90
CA GLY A 60 -18.02 12.22 -7.67
C GLY A 60 -17.65 12.22 -9.15
N VAL A 61 -16.36 12.02 -9.45
CA VAL A 61 -15.84 11.92 -10.84
C VAL A 61 -16.28 10.61 -11.49
N LEU A 62 -16.15 9.48 -10.77
CA LEU A 62 -16.53 8.16 -11.29
C LEU A 62 -18.05 8.02 -11.53
N THR A 63 -18.86 8.75 -10.78
CA THR A 63 -20.34 8.75 -10.93
C THR A 63 -20.84 9.80 -11.90
N GLY A 64 -19.95 10.55 -12.57
CA GLY A 64 -20.32 11.59 -13.54
C GLY A 64 -20.97 12.85 -12.91
N LYS A 65 -20.98 12.96 -11.58
CA LYS A 65 -21.54 14.13 -10.87
C LYS A 65 -20.60 15.34 -10.85
N GLU A 66 -19.34 15.12 -11.21
CA GLU A 66 -18.31 16.16 -11.22
C GLU A 66 -17.43 16.03 -12.49
N SER A 67 -16.98 17.17 -13.03
CA SER A 67 -16.10 17.11 -14.18
C SER A 67 -14.75 16.47 -13.80
N PRO A 68 -14.14 15.64 -14.67
CA PRO A 68 -12.87 14.99 -14.38
C PRO A 68 -11.76 16.00 -14.00
N ILE A 69 -11.76 17.17 -14.62
CA ILE A 69 -10.77 18.24 -14.38
C ILE A 69 -10.97 18.87 -13.00
N ALA A 70 -12.20 19.12 -12.59
CA ALA A 70 -12.50 19.67 -11.26
C ALA A 70 -12.17 18.66 -10.15
N GLY A 71 -12.49 17.38 -10.34
CA GLY A 71 -12.14 16.29 -9.43
C GLY A 71 -10.63 16.11 -9.29
N LEU A 72 -9.90 16.11 -10.41
CA LEU A 72 -8.43 16.06 -10.41
C LEU A 72 -7.83 17.27 -9.69
N ARG A 73 -8.30 18.47 -9.98
CA ARG A 73 -7.81 19.71 -9.35
C ARG A 73 -8.02 19.70 -7.84
N ARG A 74 -9.13 19.14 -7.35
CA ARG A 74 -9.39 18.96 -5.92
C ARG A 74 -8.52 17.86 -5.32
N ALA A 75 -8.37 16.74 -6.03
CA ALA A 75 -7.56 15.60 -5.61
C ALA A 75 -6.06 15.93 -5.46
N PHE A 76 -5.58 16.87 -6.28
CA PHE A 76 -4.16 17.30 -6.28
C PHE A 76 -3.95 18.67 -5.62
N SER A 77 -4.93 19.20 -4.91
CA SER A 77 -4.78 20.45 -4.18
C SER A 77 -3.72 20.31 -3.09
N ALA A 78 -2.61 21.04 -3.24
CA ALA A 78 -1.45 20.99 -2.35
C ALA A 78 -1.68 21.72 -0.99
N THR A 79 -2.88 22.23 -0.73
CA THR A 79 -3.15 23.16 0.37
C THR A 79 -3.39 22.53 1.72
N LYS A 80 -3.29 21.20 1.84
CA LYS A 80 -3.48 20.54 3.14
C LYS A 80 -2.16 20.44 3.87
N ALA A 81 -2.08 21.17 4.98
CA ALA A 81 -1.00 21.01 5.92
C ALA A 81 -1.12 19.61 6.55
N GLY A 82 -0.22 18.70 6.17
CA GLY A 82 -0.14 17.41 6.80
C GLY A 82 0.05 17.59 8.31
N GLY A 83 -0.77 16.92 9.10
CA GLY A 83 -0.65 16.94 10.56
C GLY A 83 0.77 16.53 10.95
N ASN A 84 1.45 17.41 11.65
CA ASN A 84 2.87 17.25 12.01
C ASN A 84 3.05 16.52 13.35
N THR A 85 2.12 15.68 13.74
CA THR A 85 2.27 14.84 14.94
C THR A 85 3.03 13.59 14.58
N ASN A 86 4.21 13.42 15.16
CA ASN A 86 4.96 12.18 15.04
C ASN A 86 4.13 11.04 15.65
N PRO A 87 3.77 9.98 14.88
CA PRO A 87 3.00 8.87 15.42
C PRO A 87 3.66 8.18 16.62
N MET A 88 5.00 8.28 16.74
CA MET A 88 5.76 7.72 17.85
C MET A 88 5.55 8.45 19.17
N ASP A 89 5.11 9.71 19.16
CA ASP A 89 4.82 10.50 20.36
C ASP A 89 3.47 10.12 21.01
N ARG A 90 2.66 9.32 20.32
CA ARG A 90 1.37 8.84 20.83
C ARG A 90 1.56 7.69 21.82
N LYS A 91 0.64 7.57 22.76
CA LYS A 91 0.61 6.41 23.66
C LYS A 91 0.23 5.15 22.89
N PRO A 92 0.78 3.99 23.26
CA PRO A 92 0.32 2.71 22.72
C PRO A 92 -1.20 2.55 22.87
N GLY A 93 -1.88 2.05 21.84
CA GLY A 93 -3.35 1.90 21.84
C GLY A 93 -4.15 3.18 21.63
N GLN A 94 -3.52 4.34 21.54
CA GLN A 94 -4.22 5.60 21.32
C GLN A 94 -4.73 5.69 19.88
N ALA A 95 -6.02 6.03 19.71
CA ALA A 95 -6.62 6.28 18.40
C ALA A 95 -5.92 7.39 17.63
N ILE A 96 -5.85 7.23 16.32
CA ILE A 96 -5.30 8.23 15.41
C ILE A 96 -6.48 9.07 14.90
N GLU A 97 -6.48 10.35 15.23
CA GLU A 97 -7.51 11.26 14.76
C GLU A 97 -7.06 11.97 13.48
N PRO A 98 -7.98 12.22 12.53
CA PRO A 98 -7.71 13.06 11.39
C PRO A 98 -7.25 14.45 11.85
N GLY A 99 -6.16 14.96 11.29
CA GLY A 99 -5.66 16.30 11.60
C GLY A 99 -6.50 17.42 10.97
N GLU A 100 -7.30 17.09 9.98
CA GLU A 100 -8.16 18.04 9.28
C GLU A 100 -9.52 18.19 10.00
N LYS A 101 -9.99 19.42 10.17
CA LYS A 101 -11.26 19.74 10.86
C LYS A 101 -12.48 19.12 10.18
N ASP A 102 -12.40 18.88 8.88
CA ASP A 102 -13.46 18.25 8.08
C ASP A 102 -13.41 16.71 8.09
N GLY A 103 -12.47 16.13 8.85
CA GLY A 103 -12.26 14.69 8.94
C GLY A 103 -11.68 14.07 7.66
N GLN A 104 -11.15 14.88 6.75
CA GLN A 104 -10.61 14.37 5.49
C GLN A 104 -9.37 13.50 5.73
N ILE A 105 -9.31 12.42 4.97
CA ILE A 105 -8.20 11.46 4.98
C ILE A 105 -7.02 12.03 4.20
N THR A 106 -5.86 12.15 4.85
CA THR A 106 -4.61 12.66 4.26
C THR A 106 -3.61 11.55 3.98
N TYR A 107 -2.57 11.84 3.18
CA TYR A 107 -1.47 10.90 2.96
C TYR A 107 -0.74 10.57 4.26
N GLU A 108 -0.52 11.56 5.12
CA GLU A 108 0.14 11.37 6.41
C GLU A 108 -0.64 10.37 7.26
N LEU A 109 -1.96 10.56 7.36
CA LEU A 109 -2.82 9.69 8.15
C LEU A 109 -2.84 8.24 7.63
N MET A 110 -2.99 8.05 6.31
CA MET A 110 -3.23 6.72 5.74
C MET A 110 -1.98 6.01 5.25
N ASN A 111 -0.97 6.74 4.75
CA ASN A 111 0.25 6.13 4.22
C ASN A 111 1.37 6.07 5.25
N ARG A 112 1.37 6.93 6.26
CA ARG A 112 2.41 7.00 7.28
C ARG A 112 1.91 6.55 8.66
N ASP A 113 0.96 7.31 9.22
CA ASP A 113 0.58 7.16 10.63
C ASP A 113 -0.09 5.82 10.90
N SER A 114 -0.96 5.35 9.99
CA SER A 114 -1.60 4.05 10.11
C SER A 114 -0.59 2.89 10.06
N ALA A 115 0.43 3.00 9.21
CA ALA A 115 1.47 1.99 9.09
C ALA A 115 2.35 1.94 10.34
N ILE A 116 2.78 3.11 10.85
CA ILE A 116 3.61 3.21 12.06
C ILE A 116 2.84 2.71 13.29
N ALA A 117 1.56 3.08 13.43
CA ALA A 117 0.75 2.62 14.55
C ALA A 117 0.54 1.10 14.52
N LEU A 118 0.22 0.52 13.36
CA LEU A 118 0.09 -0.93 13.24
C LEU A 118 1.41 -1.66 13.50
N ALA A 119 2.54 -1.11 13.02
CA ALA A 119 3.87 -1.68 13.28
C ALA A 119 4.21 -1.64 14.78
N ARG A 120 3.83 -0.59 15.50
CA ARG A 120 4.00 -0.50 16.96
C ARG A 120 3.21 -1.59 17.66
N GLU A 121 1.89 -1.69 17.40
CA GLU A 121 1.05 -2.70 18.03
C GLU A 121 1.54 -4.13 17.70
N ALA A 122 2.00 -4.35 16.45
CA ALA A 122 2.59 -5.63 16.05
C ALA A 122 3.88 -5.95 16.83
N ASN A 123 4.78 -4.96 16.98
CA ASN A 123 6.01 -5.12 17.76
C ASN A 123 5.70 -5.41 19.24
N ASP A 124 4.75 -4.68 19.82
CA ASP A 124 4.36 -4.83 21.22
C ASP A 124 3.66 -6.18 21.50
N SER A 125 2.99 -6.76 20.49
CA SER A 125 2.41 -8.11 20.51
C SER A 125 3.44 -9.21 20.17
N GLY A 126 4.70 -8.89 19.94
CA GLY A 126 5.76 -9.87 19.65
C GLY A 126 5.73 -10.47 18.24
N VAL A 127 5.09 -9.80 17.30
CA VAL A 127 5.07 -10.19 15.88
C VAL A 127 6.50 -10.17 15.32
N LYS A 128 6.89 -11.22 14.57
CA LYS A 128 8.26 -11.39 14.10
C LYS A 128 8.56 -10.60 12.82
N ALA A 129 7.57 -10.42 11.96
CA ALA A 129 7.75 -9.74 10.67
C ALA A 129 6.62 -8.74 10.38
N PHE A 130 6.99 -7.59 9.84
CA PHE A 130 6.07 -6.56 9.38
C PHE A 130 6.34 -6.25 7.91
N CYS A 131 5.33 -6.44 7.07
CA CYS A 131 5.40 -6.13 5.66
C CYS A 131 4.53 -4.91 5.34
N TYR A 132 5.12 -3.89 4.73
CA TYR A 132 4.41 -2.69 4.28
C TYR A 132 4.40 -2.59 2.76
N ILE A 133 3.21 -2.45 2.19
CA ILE A 133 3.06 -2.19 0.76
C ILE A 133 3.27 -0.71 0.50
N SER A 134 4.49 -0.39 0.12
CA SER A 134 4.93 0.96 -0.19
C SER A 134 4.69 1.31 -1.68
N ALA A 135 5.62 1.99 -2.32
CA ALA A 135 5.61 2.28 -3.76
C ALA A 135 7.04 2.46 -4.27
N ALA A 136 7.31 2.13 -5.53
CA ALA A 136 8.63 2.31 -6.14
C ALA A 136 9.04 3.78 -6.19
N ALA A 137 8.14 4.65 -6.66
CA ALA A 137 8.35 6.09 -6.75
C ALA A 137 7.01 6.84 -6.72
N GLY A 138 7.07 8.17 -6.62
CA GLY A 138 5.95 9.04 -6.97
C GLY A 138 5.70 9.04 -8.48
N ALA A 139 4.62 9.63 -8.91
CA ALA A 139 4.36 9.91 -10.32
C ALA A 139 4.35 11.42 -10.55
N PRO A 140 4.70 11.92 -11.74
CA PRO A 140 4.76 13.36 -12.01
C PRO A 140 3.44 14.11 -11.73
N ILE A 141 2.32 13.39 -11.84
CA ILE A 141 0.98 13.91 -11.57
C ILE A 141 0.57 13.83 -10.10
N LEU A 142 1.31 13.11 -9.26
CA LEU A 142 1.02 12.96 -7.83
C LEU A 142 1.81 13.97 -7.01
N PRO A 143 1.21 14.53 -5.94
CA PRO A 143 1.96 15.35 -4.99
C PRO A 143 3.16 14.58 -4.41
N GLY A 144 4.30 15.25 -4.21
CA GLY A 144 5.48 14.65 -3.59
C GLY A 144 5.21 14.06 -2.21
N ARG A 145 4.22 14.59 -1.49
CA ARG A 145 3.74 14.06 -0.20
C ARG A 145 3.32 12.60 -0.27
N TYR A 146 2.77 12.13 -1.39
CA TYR A 146 2.39 10.72 -1.57
C TYR A 146 3.56 9.76 -1.33
N ILE A 147 4.69 9.99 -1.98
CA ILE A 147 5.86 9.11 -1.84
C ILE A 147 6.64 9.41 -0.56
N ASN A 148 6.74 10.68 -0.16
CA ASN A 148 7.47 11.09 1.03
C ASN A 148 6.87 10.45 2.29
N THR A 149 5.55 10.47 2.46
CA THR A 149 4.87 9.84 3.60
C THR A 149 5.12 8.34 3.68
N LYS A 150 5.20 7.65 2.53
CA LYS A 150 5.57 6.23 2.49
C LYS A 150 7.02 6.01 2.92
N ARG A 151 7.95 6.84 2.47
CA ARG A 151 9.37 6.76 2.87
C ARG A 151 9.58 7.09 4.35
N GLU A 152 8.83 8.06 4.87
CA GLU A 152 8.82 8.38 6.30
C GLU A 152 8.33 7.18 7.13
N ALA A 153 7.26 6.49 6.69
CA ALA A 153 6.79 5.27 7.33
C ALA A 153 7.86 4.18 7.36
N GLU A 154 8.48 3.88 6.21
CA GLU A 154 9.56 2.88 6.11
C GLU A 154 10.72 3.21 7.05
N SER A 155 11.20 4.45 7.02
CA SER A 155 12.31 4.92 7.86
C SER A 155 11.98 4.82 9.34
N THR A 156 10.79 5.29 9.74
CA THR A 156 10.34 5.26 11.14
C THR A 156 10.20 3.82 11.64
N VAL A 157 9.56 2.95 10.86
CA VAL A 157 9.37 1.55 11.25
C VAL A 157 10.72 0.83 11.38
N SER A 158 11.64 1.06 10.45
CA SER A 158 12.98 0.46 10.51
C SER A 158 13.78 0.91 11.73
N SER A 159 13.72 2.20 12.06
CA SER A 159 14.51 2.76 13.17
C SER A 159 13.89 2.46 14.53
N ALA A 160 12.55 2.51 14.64
CA ALA A 160 11.85 2.32 15.90
C ALA A 160 11.73 0.83 16.30
N PHE A 161 11.65 -0.08 15.32
CA PHE A 161 11.42 -1.52 15.57
C PHE A 161 12.49 -2.40 14.92
N PRO A 162 13.79 -2.24 15.27
CA PRO A 162 14.90 -2.95 14.61
C PRO A 162 14.94 -4.45 14.89
N ARG A 163 14.22 -4.93 15.93
CA ARG A 163 14.14 -6.36 16.27
C ARG A 163 13.07 -7.09 15.46
N MET A 164 12.06 -6.39 14.99
CA MET A 164 11.04 -6.92 14.09
C MET A 164 11.60 -6.88 12.66
N ARG A 165 11.47 -7.97 11.92
CA ARG A 165 11.90 -8.02 10.52
C ARG A 165 10.96 -7.18 9.67
N ASN A 166 11.46 -6.09 9.12
CA ASN A 166 10.69 -5.14 8.33
C ASN A 166 10.95 -5.38 6.85
N VAL A 167 9.87 -5.53 6.06
CA VAL A 167 9.90 -5.72 4.61
C VAL A 167 9.05 -4.63 3.96
N PHE A 168 9.59 -3.91 3.00
CA PHE A 168 8.91 -2.82 2.31
C PHE A 168 8.78 -3.13 0.83
N ILE A 169 7.64 -3.66 0.44
CA ILE A 169 7.36 -3.99 -0.95
C ILE A 169 7.07 -2.69 -1.71
N ARG A 170 7.89 -2.38 -2.71
CA ARG A 170 7.85 -1.15 -3.50
C ARG A 170 7.41 -1.43 -4.93
N PRO A 171 6.14 -1.72 -5.19
CA PRO A 171 5.67 -1.95 -6.55
C PRO A 171 5.60 -0.64 -7.34
N GLY A 172 5.67 -0.74 -8.66
CA GLY A 172 5.25 0.28 -9.58
C GLY A 172 3.72 0.37 -9.64
N PHE A 173 3.17 0.71 -10.81
CA PHE A 173 1.72 0.73 -10.99
C PHE A 173 1.14 -0.70 -10.87
N LEU A 174 0.11 -0.84 -10.04
CA LEU A 174 -0.59 -2.11 -9.86
C LEU A 174 -1.83 -2.18 -10.75
N TYR A 175 -1.99 -3.28 -11.46
CA TYR A 175 -3.18 -3.55 -12.25
C TYR A 175 -3.82 -4.88 -11.89
N ASP A 176 -5.12 -4.96 -12.12
CA ASP A 176 -5.93 -6.16 -11.87
C ASP A 176 -7.07 -6.27 -12.88
N SER A 177 -7.36 -7.48 -13.35
CA SER A 177 -8.43 -7.74 -14.31
C SER A 177 -9.84 -7.43 -13.79
N SER A 178 -10.04 -7.45 -12.45
CA SER A 178 -11.31 -7.06 -11.83
C SER A 178 -11.57 -5.56 -11.90
N ARG A 179 -10.54 -4.76 -12.23
CA ARG A 179 -10.60 -3.30 -12.33
C ARG A 179 -10.26 -2.87 -13.76
N ALA A 180 -11.23 -2.96 -14.66
CA ALA A 180 -11.05 -2.74 -16.10
C ALA A 180 -10.31 -1.42 -16.45
N PHE A 181 -10.50 -0.34 -15.66
CA PHE A 181 -9.82 0.93 -15.87
C PHE A 181 -8.30 0.87 -15.61
N THR A 182 -7.81 -0.12 -14.86
CA THR A 182 -6.37 -0.27 -14.59
C THR A 182 -5.61 -0.84 -15.77
N MET A 183 -6.27 -1.53 -16.69
CA MET A 183 -5.63 -2.15 -17.86
C MET A 183 -5.06 -1.13 -18.86
N PRO A 184 -5.82 -0.10 -19.31
CA PRO A 184 -5.26 0.95 -20.17
C PRO A 184 -4.12 1.70 -19.50
N MET A 185 -4.23 1.99 -18.21
CA MET A 185 -3.16 2.66 -17.46
C MET A 185 -1.91 1.80 -17.35
N ALA A 186 -2.07 0.47 -17.18
CA ALA A 186 -0.95 -0.47 -17.20
C ALA A 186 -0.25 -0.46 -18.57
N ALA A 187 -0.99 -0.40 -19.68
CA ALA A 187 -0.41 -0.31 -21.02
C ALA A 187 0.41 0.99 -21.20
N VAL A 188 -0.11 2.12 -20.74
CA VAL A 188 0.61 3.41 -20.79
C VAL A 188 1.87 3.37 -19.94
N THR A 189 1.79 2.88 -18.70
CA THR A 189 2.96 2.76 -17.81
C THR A 189 3.97 1.74 -18.33
N TYR A 190 3.53 0.68 -18.99
CA TYR A 190 4.44 -0.28 -19.64
C TYR A 190 5.18 0.36 -20.83
N GLY A 191 4.49 1.18 -21.65
CA GLY A 191 5.13 1.99 -22.69
C GLY A 191 6.18 2.93 -22.13
N GLY A 192 5.87 3.60 -21.00
CA GLY A 192 6.82 4.44 -20.28
C GLY A 192 8.03 3.66 -19.77
N PHE A 193 7.80 2.47 -19.20
CA PHE A 193 8.89 1.57 -18.78
C PHE A 193 9.79 1.18 -19.96
N LEU A 194 9.24 0.81 -21.11
CA LEU A 194 10.05 0.48 -22.29
C LEU A 194 10.88 1.66 -22.74
N ALA A 195 10.29 2.86 -22.85
CA ALA A 195 11.00 4.07 -23.21
C ALA A 195 12.14 4.39 -22.24
N ASN A 196 11.89 4.24 -20.93
CA ASN A 196 12.91 4.42 -19.89
C ASN A 196 14.03 3.38 -19.99
N SER A 197 13.69 2.11 -20.24
CA SER A 197 14.66 1.03 -20.43
C SER A 197 15.57 1.28 -21.63
N LEU A 198 15.03 1.75 -22.74
CA LEU A 198 15.82 2.08 -23.95
C LEU A 198 16.82 3.21 -23.70
N THR A 199 16.55 4.10 -22.74
CA THR A 199 17.45 5.18 -22.34
C THR A 199 18.39 4.78 -21.19
N GLY A 200 18.44 3.49 -20.81
CA GLY A 200 19.25 3.03 -19.68
C GLY A 200 18.76 3.55 -18.33
N GLY A 201 17.48 3.89 -18.20
CA GLY A 201 16.89 4.40 -16.96
C GLY A 201 17.00 5.92 -16.78
N ASN A 202 17.55 6.64 -17.75
CA ASN A 202 17.81 8.08 -17.66
C ASN A 202 16.51 8.94 -17.58
N LEU A 203 15.35 8.38 -17.91
CA LEU A 203 14.06 9.08 -17.80
C LEU A 203 13.35 8.84 -16.45
N THR A 204 13.92 8.07 -15.54
CA THR A 204 13.29 7.75 -14.24
C THR A 204 12.97 9.01 -13.44
N TRP A 205 13.84 10.02 -13.45
CA TRP A 205 13.63 11.28 -12.74
C TRP A 205 12.41 12.06 -13.25
N LEU A 206 12.11 11.93 -14.55
CA LEU A 206 10.99 12.60 -15.20
C LEU A 206 9.69 11.79 -15.05
N MET A 207 9.78 10.48 -15.17
CA MET A 207 8.61 9.60 -15.27
C MET A 207 8.19 9.01 -13.91
N GLY A 208 9.09 8.98 -12.92
CA GLY A 208 8.83 8.38 -11.61
C GLY A 208 8.32 6.94 -11.75
N ALA A 209 7.22 6.63 -11.06
CA ALA A 209 6.57 5.32 -11.15
C ALA A 209 6.07 4.95 -12.56
N GLY A 210 5.83 5.94 -13.43
CA GLY A 210 5.48 5.69 -14.84
C GLY A 210 6.63 5.12 -15.67
N GLY A 211 7.88 5.26 -15.19
CA GLY A 211 9.07 4.63 -15.78
C GLY A 211 9.39 3.25 -15.21
N SER A 212 8.61 2.77 -14.23
CA SER A 212 8.74 1.46 -13.62
C SER A 212 7.77 0.46 -14.25
N LYS A 213 8.17 -0.81 -14.33
CA LYS A 213 7.31 -1.86 -14.86
C LYS A 213 6.02 -1.98 -14.05
N PRO A 214 4.83 -1.92 -14.67
CA PRO A 214 3.58 -2.19 -13.97
C PRO A 214 3.51 -3.67 -13.61
N LEU A 215 2.99 -3.98 -12.42
CA LEU A 215 2.90 -5.33 -11.91
C LEU A 215 1.43 -5.74 -11.69
N LYS A 216 1.14 -7.01 -11.93
CA LYS A 216 -0.16 -7.59 -11.60
C LYS A 216 -0.30 -7.71 -10.07
N ALA A 217 -1.47 -7.38 -9.53
CA ALA A 217 -1.71 -7.45 -8.10
C ALA A 217 -1.44 -8.84 -7.49
N ASP A 218 -1.83 -9.91 -8.19
CA ASP A 218 -1.57 -11.30 -7.77
C ASP A 218 -0.06 -11.57 -7.63
N LEU A 219 0.74 -11.14 -8.62
CA LEU A 219 2.19 -11.31 -8.61
C LEU A 219 2.82 -10.63 -7.38
N VAL A 220 2.35 -9.43 -7.03
CA VAL A 220 2.82 -8.75 -5.83
C VAL A 220 2.39 -9.48 -4.57
N ALA A 221 1.17 -10.04 -4.53
CA ALA A 221 0.71 -10.85 -3.40
C ALA A 221 1.57 -12.12 -3.20
N GLU A 222 1.94 -12.81 -4.29
CA GLU A 222 2.86 -13.95 -4.24
C GLU A 222 4.24 -13.54 -3.71
N ALA A 223 4.77 -12.39 -4.15
CA ALA A 223 6.04 -11.87 -3.64
C ALA A 223 5.98 -11.52 -2.15
N VAL A 224 4.85 -10.98 -1.67
CA VAL A 224 4.63 -10.72 -0.23
C VAL A 224 4.71 -12.02 0.57
N VAL A 225 3.97 -13.05 0.16
CA VAL A 225 3.97 -14.36 0.84
C VAL A 225 5.37 -14.96 0.83
N GLU A 226 6.06 -14.92 -0.30
CA GLU A 226 7.44 -15.44 -0.42
C GLU A 226 8.40 -14.66 0.47
N SER A 227 8.31 -13.32 0.51
CA SER A 227 9.15 -12.49 1.36
C SER A 227 8.93 -12.75 2.85
N LEU A 228 7.72 -13.12 3.26
CA LEU A 228 7.41 -13.47 4.63
C LEU A 228 7.89 -14.87 5.01
N SER A 229 7.98 -15.77 4.03
CA SER A 229 8.46 -17.15 4.20
C SER A 229 10.00 -17.26 4.21
N ASP A 230 10.70 -16.26 3.68
CA ASP A 230 12.17 -16.20 3.59
C ASP A 230 12.70 -15.15 4.59
N ASP A 231 13.25 -15.62 5.71
CA ASP A 231 13.75 -14.74 6.78
C ASP A 231 14.96 -13.89 6.38
N THR A 232 15.59 -14.18 5.24
CA THR A 232 16.71 -13.38 4.70
C THR A 232 16.21 -12.09 4.01
N VAL A 233 14.94 -12.05 3.59
CA VAL A 233 14.35 -10.87 2.95
C VAL A 233 14.00 -9.83 4.01
N LYS A 234 14.61 -8.65 3.90
CA LYS A 234 14.39 -7.51 4.80
C LYS A 234 14.67 -6.18 4.10
N GLY A 235 14.06 -5.12 4.60
CA GLY A 235 14.19 -3.77 4.05
C GLY A 235 13.39 -3.58 2.76
N PRO A 236 13.79 -2.62 1.91
CA PRO A 236 13.11 -2.35 0.65
C PRO A 236 13.27 -3.50 -0.34
N VAL A 237 12.17 -3.85 -1.01
CA VAL A 237 12.08 -4.85 -2.09
C VAL A 237 11.55 -4.13 -3.32
N GLU A 238 12.42 -3.91 -4.28
CA GLU A 238 12.13 -3.15 -5.49
C GLU A 238 11.44 -4.00 -6.57
N VAL A 239 10.97 -3.38 -7.66
CA VAL A 239 10.16 -4.03 -8.71
C VAL A 239 10.80 -5.33 -9.24
N LYS A 240 12.12 -5.33 -9.50
CA LYS A 240 12.83 -6.51 -9.99
C LYS A 240 12.83 -7.64 -8.97
N GLU A 241 13.11 -7.32 -7.71
CA GLU A 241 13.13 -8.29 -6.62
C GLU A 241 11.72 -8.84 -6.33
N ILE A 242 10.67 -8.02 -6.49
CA ILE A 242 9.28 -8.47 -6.41
C ILE A 242 9.01 -9.55 -7.46
N GLU A 243 9.46 -9.37 -8.70
CA GLU A 243 9.30 -10.37 -9.77
C GLU A 243 10.10 -11.64 -9.47
N GLU A 244 11.31 -11.52 -8.93
CA GLU A 244 12.13 -12.66 -8.55
C GLU A 244 11.50 -13.48 -7.43
N LEU A 245 10.95 -12.81 -6.39
CA LEU A 245 10.22 -13.45 -5.30
C LEU A 245 8.97 -14.18 -5.80
N ALA A 246 8.15 -13.53 -6.61
CA ALA A 246 6.96 -14.15 -7.19
C ALA A 246 7.30 -15.36 -8.06
N ASN A 247 8.36 -15.29 -8.85
CA ASN A 247 8.84 -16.42 -9.66
C ASN A 247 9.35 -17.59 -8.79
N ARG A 248 9.93 -17.32 -7.63
CA ARG A 248 10.31 -18.37 -6.66
C ARG A 248 9.07 -19.03 -6.06
N ALA A 249 8.09 -18.25 -5.64
CA ALA A 249 6.81 -18.74 -5.12
C ALA A 249 6.12 -19.64 -6.14
N TRP A 250 6.02 -19.21 -7.38
CA TRP A 250 5.40 -19.97 -8.47
C TRP A 250 6.11 -21.33 -8.68
N ARG A 251 7.45 -21.34 -8.76
CA ARG A 251 8.23 -22.59 -8.92
C ARG A 251 8.00 -23.56 -7.77
N ARG A 252 7.93 -23.06 -6.53
CA ARG A 252 7.69 -23.91 -5.34
C ARG A 252 6.30 -24.54 -5.35
N ASN A 253 5.30 -23.84 -5.87
CA ASN A 253 3.92 -24.35 -5.95
C ASN A 253 3.70 -25.35 -7.11
N MET A 254 4.67 -25.49 -8.03
CA MET A 254 4.62 -26.43 -9.13
C MET A 254 5.32 -27.77 -8.83
N LEU A 255 6.10 -27.85 -7.77
CA LEU A 255 6.82 -29.05 -7.31
C LEU A 255 6.02 -29.76 -6.19
#